data_9b1d61fd90b08129c761d5165dbc4961
#
_entry.id   9b1d61fd90b08129c761d5165dbc4961
#
_cell.length_a   1.000
_cell.length_b   1.000
_cell.length_c   1.000
_cell.angle_alpha   90.00
_cell.angle_beta   90.00
_cell.angle_gamma   90.00
#
_symmetry.space_group_name_H-M   'P 1'
#
loop_
_entity.id
_entity.type
_entity.pdbx_description
1 polymer ?
#
loop_
_entity_poly.entity_id
_entity_poly.type
_entity_poly.pdbx_seq_one_letter_code
_entity_poly.pdbx_strand_id
1 'polypeptide(L)'
;MIIVKLGGSVITDKSEYRAFRKDVTARLAREIGSSGKDVIVVHGAGSFGHIVAKENHLQDGLSEEGQIPAAARTMCDTRELSSMVVEEFLAAGIPAVSVPPGSCFVMEDGKLIVGNEETIRRLEGLGIMPVMFGDVVADRGRGFGIVSGDQCMSAKDRKSVV
;
A
#
# COMPACT_ATOMS: atom_id res chain seq x y z
N MET A 1 2.70 -16.36 -10.56
CA MET A 1 2.27 -15.18 -9.79
C MET A 1 3.09 -13.98 -10.21
N ILE A 2 2.46 -12.82 -10.36
CA ILE A 2 3.09 -11.57 -10.79
C ILE A 2 2.76 -10.48 -9.75
N ILE A 3 3.74 -9.64 -9.43
CA ILE A 3 3.49 -8.43 -8.63
C ILE A 3 3.40 -7.26 -9.60
N VAL A 4 2.30 -6.52 -9.55
CA VAL A 4 2.06 -5.34 -10.36
C VAL A 4 2.06 -4.10 -9.46
N LYS A 5 2.91 -3.13 -9.79
CA LYS A 5 2.93 -1.85 -9.09
C LYS A 5 2.14 -0.79 -9.85
N LEU A 6 1.15 -0.22 -9.18
CA LEU A 6 0.45 0.98 -9.64
C LEU A 6 1.09 2.22 -8.98
N GLY A 7 1.78 3.03 -9.78
CA GLY A 7 2.41 4.25 -9.27
C GLY A 7 1.39 5.21 -8.66
N GLY A 8 1.70 5.84 -7.52
CA GLY A 8 0.81 6.82 -6.91
C GLY A 8 0.43 7.97 -7.84
N SER A 9 1.35 8.42 -8.70
CA SER A 9 1.08 9.45 -9.71
C SER A 9 0.24 8.96 -10.90
N VAL A 10 0.09 7.65 -11.05
CA VAL A 10 -0.78 7.06 -12.08
C VAL A 10 -2.23 7.07 -11.60
N ILE A 11 -2.46 6.64 -10.37
CA ILE A 11 -3.80 6.48 -9.79
C ILE A 11 -4.31 7.70 -9.03
N THR A 12 -3.46 8.72 -8.79
CA THR A 12 -3.87 9.99 -8.16
C THR A 12 -3.30 11.19 -8.92
N ASP A 13 -3.94 12.34 -8.80
CA ASP A 13 -3.35 13.62 -9.17
C ASP A 13 -2.50 14.15 -8.01
N LYS A 14 -1.20 14.36 -8.26
CA LYS A 14 -0.27 14.84 -7.22
C LYS A 14 -0.40 16.31 -6.90
N SER A 15 -1.07 17.08 -7.75
CA SER A 15 -1.29 18.52 -7.55
C SER A 15 -2.42 18.82 -6.57
N GLU A 16 -3.26 17.83 -6.30
CA GLU A 16 -4.44 17.99 -5.46
C GLU A 16 -4.50 16.90 -4.38
N TYR A 17 -4.74 17.31 -3.14
CA TYR A 17 -4.86 16.40 -1.99
C TYR A 17 -6.09 15.49 -2.15
N ARG A 18 -5.84 14.16 -2.03
CA ARG A 18 -6.86 13.12 -2.14
C ARG A 18 -7.59 13.06 -3.48
N ALA A 19 -6.92 13.40 -4.56
CA ALA A 19 -7.49 13.37 -5.91
C ALA A 19 -7.26 12.01 -6.58
N PHE A 20 -8.25 11.12 -6.50
CA PHE A 20 -8.22 9.78 -7.09
C PHE A 20 -8.55 9.83 -8.60
N ARG A 21 -7.77 9.13 -9.41
CA ARG A 21 -7.99 8.97 -10.86
C ARG A 21 -8.78 7.69 -11.14
N LYS A 22 -10.08 7.75 -10.90
CA LYS A 22 -11.00 6.62 -11.04
C LYS A 22 -10.93 5.95 -12.41
N ASP A 23 -11.04 6.71 -13.49
CA ASP A 23 -11.11 6.17 -14.85
C ASP A 23 -9.81 5.44 -15.25
N VAL A 24 -8.66 5.99 -14.83
CA VAL A 24 -7.36 5.36 -15.07
C VAL A 24 -7.27 4.04 -14.31
N THR A 25 -7.66 4.04 -13.03
CA THR A 25 -7.61 2.85 -12.17
C THR A 25 -8.57 1.76 -12.68
N ALA A 26 -9.79 2.14 -13.08
CA ALA A 26 -10.76 1.22 -13.67
C ALA A 26 -10.24 0.56 -14.97
N ARG A 27 -9.55 1.33 -15.81
CA ARG A 27 -8.92 0.79 -17.02
C ARG A 27 -7.83 -0.22 -16.67
N LEU A 28 -6.93 0.13 -15.73
CA LEU A 28 -5.85 -0.76 -15.28
C LEU A 28 -6.40 -2.04 -14.64
N ALA A 29 -7.48 -1.95 -13.85
CA ALA A 29 -8.13 -3.11 -13.27
C ALA A 29 -8.63 -4.08 -14.35
N ARG A 30 -9.28 -3.59 -15.40
CA ARG A 30 -9.72 -4.42 -16.54
C ARG A 30 -8.54 -5.05 -17.30
N GLU A 31 -7.47 -4.31 -17.54
CA GLU A 31 -6.26 -4.81 -18.22
C GLU A 31 -5.59 -5.94 -17.42
N ILE A 32 -5.46 -5.76 -16.09
CA ILE A 32 -4.91 -6.77 -15.19
C ILE A 32 -5.81 -8.01 -15.16
N GLY A 33 -7.12 -7.83 -15.02
CA GLY A 33 -8.08 -8.92 -15.00
C GLY A 33 -8.07 -9.75 -16.28
N SER A 34 -7.99 -9.10 -17.45
CA SER A 34 -7.94 -9.79 -18.73
C SER A 34 -6.64 -10.56 -18.98
N SER A 35 -5.62 -10.36 -18.18
CA SER A 35 -4.34 -11.10 -18.29
C SER A 35 -4.47 -12.58 -17.94
N GLY A 36 -5.49 -12.97 -17.18
CA GLY A 36 -5.72 -14.36 -16.70
C GLY A 36 -4.61 -14.88 -15.78
N LYS A 37 -3.83 -13.98 -15.16
CA LYS A 37 -2.70 -14.33 -14.29
C LYS A 37 -3.02 -14.07 -12.83
N ASP A 38 -2.43 -14.86 -11.94
CA ASP A 38 -2.44 -14.58 -10.51
C ASP A 38 -1.58 -13.36 -10.23
N VAL A 39 -2.18 -12.31 -9.70
CA VAL A 39 -1.55 -11.01 -9.48
C VAL A 39 -1.70 -10.57 -8.03
N ILE A 40 -0.63 -10.00 -7.47
CA ILE A 40 -0.66 -9.14 -6.30
C ILE A 40 -0.52 -7.70 -6.80
N VAL A 41 -1.35 -6.82 -6.31
CA VAL A 41 -1.25 -5.39 -6.61
C VAL A 41 -0.57 -4.67 -5.46
N VAL A 42 0.37 -3.79 -5.77
CA VAL A 42 0.96 -2.85 -4.83
C VAL A 42 0.82 -1.45 -5.39
N HIS A 43 0.21 -0.53 -4.67
CA HIS A 43 0.10 0.84 -5.16
C HIS A 43 0.85 1.85 -4.28
N GLY A 44 1.23 2.98 -4.88
CA GLY A 44 1.81 4.11 -4.16
C GLY A 44 0.74 4.89 -3.38
N ALA A 45 1.17 5.61 -2.33
CA ALA A 45 0.29 6.44 -1.52
C ALA A 45 -0.27 7.68 -2.28
N GLY A 46 0.39 8.09 -3.35
CA GLY A 46 -0.06 9.21 -4.18
C GLY A 46 -0.33 10.48 -3.39
N SER A 47 -1.32 11.27 -3.80
CA SER A 47 -1.71 12.51 -3.11
C SER A 47 -2.43 12.28 -1.78
N PHE A 48 -2.79 11.04 -1.47
CA PHE A 48 -3.41 10.67 -0.18
C PHE A 48 -2.38 10.54 0.94
N GLY A 49 -1.13 10.15 0.64
CA GLY A 49 -0.11 9.96 1.67
C GLY A 49 1.05 10.95 1.59
N HIS A 50 1.55 11.24 0.38
CA HIS A 50 2.80 12.01 0.24
C HIS A 50 2.74 13.44 0.74
N ILE A 51 1.60 14.13 0.61
CA ILE A 51 1.46 15.55 1.00
C ILE A 51 1.61 15.66 2.51
N VAL A 52 0.74 15.01 3.27
CA VAL A 52 0.75 15.05 4.75
C VAL A 52 2.05 14.49 5.31
N ALA A 53 2.56 13.39 4.76
CA ALA A 53 3.81 12.78 5.20
C ALA A 53 5.01 13.72 5.02
N LYS A 54 5.10 14.43 3.90
CA LYS A 54 6.18 15.37 3.61
C LYS A 54 6.11 16.61 4.49
N GLU A 55 4.93 17.21 4.65
CA GLU A 55 4.72 18.40 5.47
C GLU A 55 5.06 18.16 6.93
N ASN A 56 4.91 16.94 7.43
CA ASN A 56 5.15 16.56 8.82
C ASN A 56 6.40 15.68 9.00
N HIS A 57 7.26 15.58 8.00
CA HIS A 57 8.53 14.82 8.07
C HIS A 57 8.39 13.38 8.56
N LEU A 58 7.29 12.71 8.23
CA LEU A 58 6.99 11.36 8.75
C LEU A 58 8.00 10.29 8.30
N GLN A 59 8.73 10.51 7.21
CA GLN A 59 9.78 9.60 6.72
C GLN A 59 10.96 9.47 7.70
N ASP A 60 11.15 10.46 8.57
CA ASP A 60 12.27 10.51 9.51
C ASP A 60 11.96 9.78 10.84
N GLY A 61 10.70 9.36 11.02
CA GLY A 61 10.17 8.76 12.23
C GLY A 61 9.62 9.80 13.21
N LEU A 62 9.28 9.34 14.41
CA LEU A 62 8.72 10.18 15.47
C LEU A 62 9.83 10.99 16.13
N SER A 63 9.83 12.30 15.94
CA SER A 63 10.73 13.26 16.60
C SER A 63 10.01 14.19 17.59
N GLU A 64 8.70 14.40 17.38
CA GLU A 64 7.84 15.23 18.22
C GLU A 64 6.41 14.72 18.25
N GLU A 65 5.70 14.93 19.36
CA GLU A 65 4.32 14.45 19.55
C GLU A 65 3.33 15.01 18.51
N GLY A 66 3.58 16.19 17.99
CA GLY A 66 2.76 16.82 16.95
C GLY A 66 2.66 16.02 15.65
N GLN A 67 3.59 15.12 15.38
CA GLN A 67 3.55 14.23 14.22
C GLN A 67 2.54 13.08 14.34
N ILE A 68 2.11 12.71 15.56
CA ILE A 68 1.22 11.56 15.78
C ILE A 68 -0.13 11.73 15.06
N PRO A 69 -0.84 12.88 15.15
CA PRO A 69 -2.06 13.08 14.38
C PRO A 69 -1.85 13.00 12.86
N ALA A 70 -0.73 13.52 12.36
CA ALA A 70 -0.41 13.46 10.93
C ALA A 70 -0.12 12.03 10.46
N ALA A 71 0.58 11.23 11.26
CA ALA A 71 0.80 9.81 10.99
C ALA A 71 -0.53 9.04 10.93
N ALA A 72 -1.40 9.24 11.93
CA ALA A 72 -2.73 8.61 11.96
C ALA A 72 -3.60 9.06 10.76
N ARG A 73 -3.54 10.34 10.39
CA ARG A 73 -4.25 10.87 9.21
C ARG A 73 -3.74 10.23 7.93
N THR A 74 -2.42 10.13 7.75
CA THR A 74 -1.81 9.48 6.58
C THR A 74 -2.25 8.02 6.47
N MET A 75 -2.28 7.27 7.57
CA MET A 75 -2.78 5.89 7.59
C MET A 75 -4.25 5.81 7.17
N CYS A 76 -5.09 6.73 7.62
CA CYS A 76 -6.50 6.78 7.25
C CYS A 76 -6.65 7.03 5.75
N ASP A 77 -5.97 8.03 5.22
CA ASP A 77 -6.09 8.44 3.82
C ASP A 77 -5.54 7.38 2.85
N THR A 78 -4.43 6.74 3.16
CA THR A 78 -3.87 5.67 2.32
C THR A 78 -4.76 4.44 2.29
N ARG A 79 -5.45 4.11 3.38
CA ARG A 79 -6.46 3.05 3.44
C ARG A 79 -7.69 3.39 2.61
N GLU A 80 -8.14 4.64 2.65
CA GLU A 80 -9.24 5.09 1.80
C GLU A 80 -8.89 4.98 0.31
N LEU A 81 -7.68 5.42 -0.09
CA LEU A 81 -7.20 5.23 -1.45
C LEU A 81 -7.19 3.73 -1.84
N SER A 82 -6.69 2.88 -0.95
CA SER A 82 -6.68 1.44 -1.20
C SER A 82 -8.08 0.85 -1.37
N SER A 83 -9.06 1.32 -0.59
CA SER A 83 -10.45 0.92 -0.75
C SER A 83 -11.00 1.35 -2.11
N MET A 84 -10.71 2.57 -2.56
CA MET A 84 -11.10 3.05 -3.90
C MET A 84 -10.46 2.19 -5.01
N VAL A 85 -9.19 1.82 -4.86
CA VAL A 85 -8.50 0.93 -5.82
C VAL A 85 -9.17 -0.45 -5.86
N VAL A 86 -9.44 -1.04 -4.69
CA VAL A 86 -10.11 -2.34 -4.56
C VAL A 86 -11.49 -2.34 -5.23
N GLU A 87 -12.28 -1.28 -5.04
CA GLU A 87 -13.60 -1.13 -5.67
C GLU A 87 -13.51 -1.20 -7.21
N GLU A 88 -12.47 -0.63 -7.82
CA GLU A 88 -12.31 -0.71 -9.28
C GLU A 88 -11.97 -2.16 -9.75
N PHE A 89 -11.23 -2.92 -8.95
CA PHE A 89 -11.00 -4.35 -9.22
C PHE A 89 -12.27 -5.18 -9.05
N LEU A 90 -13.03 -4.95 -7.98
CA LEU A 90 -14.33 -5.61 -7.75
C LEU A 90 -15.32 -5.30 -8.88
N ALA A 91 -15.39 -4.04 -9.32
CA ALA A 91 -16.21 -3.63 -10.46
C ALA A 91 -15.78 -4.27 -11.78
N ALA A 92 -14.50 -4.64 -11.90
CA ALA A 92 -13.98 -5.42 -13.03
C ALA A 92 -14.21 -6.94 -12.91
N GLY A 93 -14.90 -7.40 -11.85
CA GLY A 93 -15.18 -8.81 -11.59
C GLY A 93 -14.02 -9.59 -10.96
N ILE A 94 -13.02 -8.89 -10.41
CA ILE A 94 -11.85 -9.51 -9.79
C ILE A 94 -12.03 -9.46 -8.27
N PRO A 95 -12.10 -10.61 -7.57
CA PRO A 95 -12.10 -10.63 -6.12
C PRO A 95 -10.80 -10.02 -5.60
N ALA A 96 -10.88 -8.90 -4.90
CA ALA A 96 -9.73 -8.18 -4.36
C ALA A 96 -10.00 -7.71 -2.93
N VAL A 97 -8.93 -7.57 -2.14
CA VAL A 97 -9.03 -7.04 -0.77
C VAL A 97 -7.81 -6.19 -0.42
N SER A 98 -8.04 -5.11 0.30
CA SER A 98 -6.97 -4.29 0.87
C SER A 98 -6.26 -5.04 2.01
N VAL A 99 -4.93 -5.06 1.96
CA VAL A 99 -4.05 -5.59 3.02
C VAL A 99 -3.17 -4.43 3.52
N PRO A 100 -3.64 -3.66 4.53
CA PRO A 100 -2.95 -2.47 5.02
C PRO A 100 -1.60 -2.81 5.65
N PRO A 101 -0.48 -2.30 5.14
CA PRO A 101 0.85 -2.56 5.70
C PRO A 101 0.98 -2.13 7.17
N GLY A 102 0.38 -1.01 7.56
CA GLY A 102 0.36 -0.56 8.95
C GLY A 102 -0.35 -1.50 9.93
N SER A 103 -1.07 -2.52 9.44
CA SER A 103 -1.70 -3.57 10.26
C SER A 103 -0.99 -4.93 10.15
N CYS A 104 -0.08 -5.08 9.18
CA CYS A 104 0.54 -6.36 8.84
C CYS A 104 2.04 -6.38 9.07
N PHE A 105 2.70 -5.21 9.11
CA PHE A 105 4.14 -5.09 9.20
C PHE A 105 4.61 -4.35 10.44
N VAL A 106 5.84 -4.66 10.86
CA VAL A 106 6.59 -3.91 11.87
C VAL A 106 7.97 -3.62 11.30
N MET A 107 8.46 -2.43 11.54
CA MET A 107 9.79 -1.98 11.16
C MET A 107 10.72 -1.88 12.38
N GLU A 108 12.02 -1.83 12.13
CA GLU A 108 13.06 -1.46 13.07
C GLU A 108 14.09 -0.58 12.36
N ASP A 109 14.25 0.64 12.84
CA ASP A 109 15.14 1.65 12.25
C ASP A 109 14.95 1.84 10.74
N GLY A 110 13.70 1.87 10.28
CA GLY A 110 13.32 2.05 8.89
C GLY A 110 13.42 0.79 8.02
N LYS A 111 13.75 -0.37 8.61
CA LYS A 111 13.80 -1.66 7.91
C LYS A 111 12.63 -2.54 8.29
N LEU A 112 12.01 -3.16 7.32
CA LEU A 112 10.93 -4.11 7.55
C LEU A 112 11.48 -5.39 8.21
N ILE A 113 10.93 -5.79 9.36
CA ILE A 113 11.40 -6.95 10.13
C ILE A 113 10.34 -8.04 10.34
N VAL A 114 9.07 -7.67 10.38
CA VAL A 114 7.95 -8.59 10.55
C VAL A 114 6.89 -8.26 9.51
N GLY A 115 6.37 -9.31 8.86
CA GLY A 115 5.27 -9.20 7.91
C GLY A 115 4.34 -10.40 8.02
N ASN A 116 3.05 -10.18 7.82
CA ASN A 116 2.05 -11.25 7.80
C ASN A 116 1.91 -11.86 6.41
N GLU A 117 2.95 -12.55 5.96
CA GLU A 117 2.97 -13.21 4.65
C GLU A 117 1.98 -14.39 4.56
N GLU A 118 1.67 -15.00 5.71
CA GLU A 118 0.70 -16.11 5.76
C GLU A 118 -0.70 -15.63 5.33
N THR A 119 -1.13 -14.45 5.80
CA THR A 119 -2.41 -13.87 5.35
C THR A 119 -2.43 -13.66 3.84
N ILE A 120 -1.35 -13.11 3.27
CA ILE A 120 -1.27 -12.87 1.82
C ILE A 120 -1.38 -14.20 1.05
N ARG A 121 -0.61 -15.22 1.45
CA ARG A 121 -0.66 -16.55 0.82
C ARG A 121 -2.04 -17.23 0.92
N ARG A 122 -2.74 -17.06 2.05
CA ARG A 122 -4.08 -17.61 2.24
C ARG A 122 -5.11 -16.92 1.34
N LEU A 123 -5.05 -15.62 1.21
CA LEU A 123 -5.92 -14.86 0.30
C LEU A 123 -5.72 -15.33 -1.15
N GLU A 124 -4.47 -15.45 -1.59
CA GLU A 124 -4.13 -15.96 -2.92
C GLU A 124 -4.68 -17.37 -3.14
N GLY A 125 -4.53 -18.26 -2.17
CA GLY A 125 -5.06 -19.62 -2.22
C GLY A 125 -6.58 -19.70 -2.32
N LEU A 126 -7.30 -18.65 -1.92
CA LEU A 126 -8.74 -18.50 -2.07
C LEU A 126 -9.14 -17.83 -3.40
N GLY A 127 -8.18 -17.42 -4.23
CA GLY A 127 -8.44 -16.66 -5.44
C GLY A 127 -8.78 -15.18 -5.18
N ILE A 128 -8.44 -14.65 -4.00
CA ILE A 128 -8.63 -13.25 -3.65
C ILE A 128 -7.31 -12.53 -3.88
N MET A 129 -7.32 -11.50 -4.71
CA MET A 129 -6.16 -10.68 -5.03
C MET A 129 -5.81 -9.73 -3.87
N PRO A 130 -4.63 -9.86 -3.22
CA PRO A 130 -4.19 -8.91 -2.21
C PRO A 130 -3.77 -7.59 -2.85
N VAL A 131 -4.22 -6.48 -2.27
CA VAL A 131 -3.84 -5.11 -2.65
C VAL A 131 -3.11 -4.48 -1.48
N MET A 132 -1.80 -4.26 -1.62
CA MET A 132 -0.95 -3.56 -0.65
C MET A 132 -0.60 -2.16 -1.14
N PHE A 133 -0.05 -1.33 -0.26
CA PHE A 133 0.26 0.05 -0.61
C PHE A 133 1.35 0.67 0.28
N GLY A 134 1.84 1.86 -0.09
CA GLY A 134 2.70 2.65 0.79
C GLY A 134 1.91 3.20 1.98
N ASP A 135 2.39 2.95 3.21
CA ASP A 135 1.67 3.27 4.45
C ASP A 135 2.63 3.69 5.57
N VAL A 136 2.09 4.26 6.64
CA VAL A 136 2.79 4.43 7.91
C VAL A 136 2.71 3.12 8.70
N VAL A 137 3.83 2.69 9.25
CA VAL A 137 4.01 1.41 9.95
C VAL A 137 4.69 1.65 11.29
N ALA A 138 4.31 0.91 12.33
CA ALA A 138 5.00 0.95 13.61
C ALA A 138 6.49 0.57 13.45
N ASP A 139 7.37 1.35 14.06
CA ASP A 139 8.82 1.14 14.03
C ASP A 139 9.35 1.08 15.47
N ARG A 140 10.09 0.01 15.80
CA ARG A 140 10.60 -0.23 17.16
C ARG A 140 11.62 0.81 17.61
N GLY A 141 12.45 1.31 16.68
CA GLY A 141 13.49 2.28 16.98
C GLY A 141 13.02 3.74 16.82
N ARG A 142 12.09 3.99 15.88
CA ARG A 142 11.69 5.34 15.46
C ARG A 142 10.24 5.69 15.79
N GLY A 143 9.52 4.85 16.55
CA GLY A 143 8.10 4.99 16.83
C GLY A 143 7.21 4.62 15.63
N PHE A 144 7.44 5.25 14.49
CA PHE A 144 6.86 4.88 13.20
C PHE A 144 7.86 5.11 12.05
N GLY A 145 7.57 4.52 10.91
CA GLY A 145 8.26 4.73 9.65
C GLY A 145 7.30 4.66 8.47
N ILE A 146 7.80 4.96 7.28
CA ILE A 146 7.02 4.79 6.05
C ILE A 146 7.53 3.57 5.30
N VAL A 147 6.63 2.61 5.04
CA VAL A 147 6.89 1.53 4.10
C VAL A 147 6.47 1.99 2.71
N SER A 148 7.38 1.93 1.76
CA SER A 148 7.07 2.20 0.36
C SER A 148 6.46 0.97 -0.33
N GLY A 149 5.75 1.16 -1.45
CA GLY A 149 5.31 0.04 -2.28
C GLY A 149 6.46 -0.87 -2.72
N ASP A 150 7.65 -0.31 -2.97
CA ASP A 150 8.84 -1.09 -3.34
C ASP A 150 9.32 -1.99 -2.19
N GLN A 151 9.26 -1.51 -0.95
CA GLN A 151 9.57 -2.33 0.22
C GLN A 151 8.53 -3.43 0.45
N CYS A 152 7.25 -3.17 0.19
CA CYS A 152 6.20 -4.20 0.22
C CYS A 152 6.45 -5.32 -0.80
N MET A 153 6.93 -4.97 -2.00
CA MET A 153 7.29 -5.95 -3.03
C MET A 153 8.50 -6.79 -2.60
N SER A 154 9.55 -6.16 -2.07
CA SER A 154 10.77 -6.82 -1.64
C SER A 154 10.59 -7.72 -0.41
N ALA A 155 9.62 -7.45 0.44
CA ALA A 155 9.32 -8.27 1.60
C ALA A 155 8.87 -9.69 1.21
N LYS A 156 8.22 -9.84 0.05
CA LYS A 156 7.78 -11.14 -0.47
C LYS A 156 8.92 -11.97 -1.07
N ASP A 157 9.90 -11.33 -1.70
CA ASP A 157 11.02 -12.02 -2.34
C ASP A 157 12.05 -12.59 -1.34
N ARG A 158 12.09 -12.08 -0.10
CA ARG A 158 13.11 -12.49 0.90
C ARG A 158 12.99 -13.92 1.41
N LYS A 159 11.90 -14.63 1.15
CA LYS A 159 11.73 -16.05 1.53
C LYS A 159 11.89 -17.04 0.38
N SER A 160 12.24 -16.59 -0.81
CA SER A 160 12.63 -17.48 -1.90
C SER A 160 14.09 -17.93 -1.85
N VAL A 161 14.82 -17.57 -0.77
CA VAL A 161 16.22 -17.96 -0.53
C VAL A 161 16.29 -18.68 0.81
N VAL A 162 15.87 -19.93 0.82
CA VAL A 162 16.35 -21.00 1.70
C VAL A 162 16.47 -22.27 0.88
#